data_5b1bd12a7e7000bc9163b407d7f12a9e
#
_entry.id   5b1bd12a7e7000bc9163b407d7f12a9e
#
_cell.length_a   1.000
_cell.length_b   1.000
_cell.length_c   1.000
_cell.angle_alpha   90.00
_cell.angle_beta   90.00
_cell.angle_gamma   90.00
#
_symmetry.space_group_name_H-M   'P 1'
#
loop_
_entity.id
_entity.type
_entity.pdbx_description
1 polymer ?
#
loop_
_entity_poly.entity_id
_entity_poly.type
_entity_poly.pdbx_seq_one_letter_code
_entity_poly.pdbx_strand_id
1 'polypeptide(L)'
;MEIHSAFINTGRGAQVAEYSLALSLLLHPSRTFVADVLKKEFFPYINPLFWVPNAILTPHIAGSIGNEPQRMAYYMIDEMKSFLSSSPTRFEVTLEALERMA
;
A
#
# COMPACT_ATOMS: atom_id res chain seq x y z
N MET A 1 3.49 -13.65 -14.44
CA MET A 1 3.57 -14.45 -13.19
C MET A 1 3.80 -15.90 -13.56
N GLU A 2 4.72 -16.55 -12.86
CA GLU A 2 4.98 -17.99 -13.04
C GLU A 2 3.86 -18.85 -12.42
N ILE A 3 3.89 -20.16 -12.72
CA ILE A 3 3.01 -21.13 -12.09
C ILE A 3 3.35 -21.22 -10.59
N HIS A 4 2.34 -21.29 -9.72
CA HIS A 4 2.48 -21.29 -8.26
C HIS A 4 3.13 -20.04 -7.66
N SER A 5 3.11 -18.91 -8.38
CA SER A 5 3.60 -17.64 -7.85
C SER A 5 2.54 -16.94 -7.00
N ALA A 6 3.00 -16.19 -5.99
CA ALA A 6 2.17 -15.24 -5.27
C ALA A 6 2.60 -13.81 -5.63
N PHE A 7 1.61 -12.93 -5.85
CA PHE A 7 1.83 -11.49 -6.00
C PHE A 7 1.20 -10.77 -4.80
N ILE A 8 2.00 -9.98 -4.10
CA ILE A 8 1.58 -9.26 -2.89
C ILE A 8 1.65 -7.76 -3.16
N ASN A 9 0.56 -7.04 -2.88
CA ASN A 9 0.50 -5.58 -2.97
C ASN A 9 0.05 -4.96 -1.64
N THR A 10 0.99 -4.36 -0.93
CA THR A 10 0.77 -3.56 0.27
C THR A 10 1.10 -2.07 0.04
N GLY A 11 1.34 -1.68 -1.21
CA GLY A 11 1.71 -0.33 -1.62
C GLY A 11 0.51 0.57 -1.90
N ARG A 12 0.05 0.55 -3.15
CA ARG A 12 -1.13 1.33 -3.59
C ARG A 12 -1.92 0.55 -4.64
N GLY A 13 -3.24 0.59 -4.56
CA GLY A 13 -4.12 -0.09 -5.50
C GLY A 13 -3.98 0.42 -6.94
N ALA A 14 -3.60 1.69 -7.14
CA ALA A 14 -3.37 2.27 -8.46
C ALA A 14 -2.23 1.59 -9.25
N GLN A 15 -1.31 0.91 -8.58
CA GLN A 15 -0.19 0.20 -9.20
C GLN A 15 -0.61 -1.10 -9.89
N VAL A 16 -1.84 -1.56 -9.68
CA VAL A 16 -2.33 -2.86 -10.18
C VAL A 16 -3.46 -2.65 -11.17
N ALA A 17 -3.36 -3.31 -12.32
CA ALA A 17 -4.45 -3.42 -13.29
C ALA A 17 -5.44 -4.51 -12.82
N GLU A 18 -6.31 -4.16 -11.87
CA GLU A 18 -7.15 -5.09 -11.09
C GLU A 18 -8.03 -6.00 -11.96
N TYR A 19 -8.65 -5.47 -13.03
CA TYR A 19 -9.47 -6.27 -13.96
C TYR A 19 -8.64 -7.31 -14.71
N SER A 20 -7.48 -6.91 -15.24
CA SER A 20 -6.58 -7.82 -15.97
C SER A 20 -6.00 -8.88 -15.04
N LEU A 21 -5.69 -8.49 -13.79
CA LEU A 21 -5.20 -9.42 -12.79
C LEU A 21 -6.28 -10.43 -12.39
N ALA A 22 -7.51 -9.98 -12.15
CA ALA A 22 -8.63 -10.87 -11.83
C ALA A 22 -8.84 -11.93 -12.91
N LEU A 23 -8.85 -11.52 -14.19
CA LEU A 23 -8.94 -12.45 -15.31
C LEU A 23 -7.77 -13.44 -15.33
N SER A 24 -6.55 -12.94 -15.11
CA SER A 24 -5.35 -13.80 -15.06
C SER A 24 -5.42 -14.83 -13.93
N LEU A 25 -5.93 -14.46 -12.78
CA LEU A 25 -6.09 -15.36 -11.63
C LEU A 25 -7.15 -16.43 -11.89
N LEU A 26 -8.27 -16.07 -12.50
CA LEU A 26 -9.31 -17.02 -12.88
C LEU A 26 -8.82 -18.05 -13.90
N LEU A 27 -8.01 -17.62 -14.85
CA LEU A 27 -7.42 -18.51 -15.86
C LEU A 27 -6.26 -19.38 -15.32
N HIS A 28 -5.68 -18.99 -14.20
CA HIS A 28 -4.54 -19.67 -13.58
C HIS A 28 -4.75 -19.88 -12.08
N PRO A 29 -5.55 -20.88 -11.66
CA PRO A 29 -5.89 -21.10 -10.26
C PRO A 29 -4.71 -21.39 -9.32
N SER A 30 -3.56 -21.78 -9.88
CA SER A 30 -2.32 -22.02 -9.13
C SER A 30 -1.58 -20.75 -8.70
N ARG A 31 -1.99 -19.58 -9.20
CA ARG A 31 -1.44 -18.29 -8.81
C ARG A 31 -2.24 -17.71 -7.66
N THR A 32 -1.59 -16.94 -6.77
CA THR A 32 -2.25 -16.27 -5.66
C THR A 32 -2.00 -14.77 -5.73
N PHE A 33 -3.00 -13.98 -5.39
CA PHE A 33 -2.84 -12.55 -5.17
C PHE A 33 -3.21 -12.20 -3.72
N VAL A 34 -2.37 -11.39 -3.06
CA VAL A 34 -2.64 -10.86 -1.73
C VAL A 34 -2.60 -9.34 -1.82
N ALA A 35 -3.66 -8.66 -1.45
CA ALA A 35 -3.71 -7.21 -1.45
C ALA A 35 -4.26 -6.66 -0.15
N ASP A 36 -3.56 -5.66 0.37
CA ASP A 36 -4.04 -4.84 1.47
C ASP A 36 -4.65 -3.52 0.99
N VAL A 37 -4.44 -3.19 -0.29
CA VAL A 37 -4.88 -1.93 -0.91
C VAL A 37 -5.55 -2.19 -2.25
N LEU A 38 -6.67 -1.50 -2.49
CA LEU A 38 -7.42 -1.53 -3.75
C LEU A 38 -7.61 -0.11 -4.29
N LYS A 39 -7.92 0.01 -5.59
CA LYS A 39 -8.25 1.33 -6.18
C LYS A 39 -9.49 1.96 -5.56
N LYS A 40 -10.47 1.14 -5.15
CA LYS A 40 -11.72 1.58 -4.51
C LYS A 40 -11.93 0.77 -3.24
N GLU A 41 -11.32 1.21 -2.15
CA GLU A 41 -11.34 0.50 -0.87
C GLU A 41 -12.70 0.54 -0.18
N PHE A 42 -13.48 1.62 -0.33
CA PHE A 42 -14.80 1.77 0.30
C PHE A 42 -15.89 0.84 -0.28
N PHE A 43 -15.68 0.32 -1.50
CA PHE A 43 -16.64 -0.57 -2.16
C PHE A 43 -15.93 -1.78 -2.76
N PRO A 44 -15.30 -2.64 -1.92
CA PRO A 44 -14.48 -3.75 -2.41
C PRO A 44 -15.27 -4.76 -3.25
N TYR A 45 -16.56 -4.94 -2.99
CA TYR A 45 -17.44 -5.84 -3.73
C TYR A 45 -17.70 -5.44 -5.19
N ILE A 46 -17.42 -4.19 -5.58
CA ILE A 46 -17.44 -3.72 -6.97
C ILE A 46 -16.16 -4.16 -7.71
N ASN A 47 -15.10 -4.44 -6.96
CA ASN A 47 -13.82 -4.86 -7.51
C ASN A 47 -13.88 -6.33 -7.93
N PRO A 48 -13.49 -6.69 -9.17
CA PRO A 48 -13.54 -8.08 -9.63
C PRO A 48 -12.67 -9.02 -8.79
N LEU A 49 -11.58 -8.53 -8.17
CA LEU A 49 -10.72 -9.32 -7.29
C LEU A 49 -11.44 -9.84 -6.05
N PHE A 50 -12.50 -9.18 -5.59
CA PHE A 50 -13.29 -9.62 -4.44
C PHE A 50 -13.96 -10.99 -4.69
N TRP A 51 -14.25 -11.31 -5.94
CA TRP A 51 -14.94 -12.52 -6.35
C TRP A 51 -14.01 -13.62 -6.88
N VAL A 52 -12.70 -13.38 -6.86
CA VAL A 52 -11.70 -14.32 -7.35
C VAL A 52 -11.21 -15.21 -6.20
N PRO A 53 -11.36 -16.54 -6.26
CA PRO A 53 -11.11 -17.43 -5.11
C PRO A 53 -9.65 -17.52 -4.67
N ASN A 54 -8.71 -17.19 -5.54
CA ASN A 54 -7.28 -17.15 -5.27
C ASN A 54 -6.74 -15.71 -5.07
N ALA A 55 -7.63 -14.76 -4.75
CA ALA A 55 -7.29 -13.43 -4.25
C ALA A 55 -7.63 -13.34 -2.75
N ILE A 56 -6.67 -12.89 -1.96
CA ILE A 56 -6.82 -12.63 -0.52
C ILE A 56 -6.74 -11.12 -0.34
N LEU A 57 -7.80 -10.53 0.20
CA LEU A 57 -7.91 -9.09 0.40
C LEU A 57 -8.01 -8.78 1.89
N THR A 58 -7.22 -7.81 2.35
CA THR A 58 -7.27 -7.28 3.71
C THR A 58 -7.68 -5.81 3.69
N PRO A 59 -8.27 -5.27 4.76
CA PRO A 59 -8.87 -3.93 4.77
C PRO A 59 -7.86 -2.84 5.15
N HIS A 60 -6.76 -2.71 4.41
CA HIS A 60 -5.71 -1.68 4.55
C HIS A 60 -5.11 -1.65 5.97
N ILE A 61 -4.64 -2.81 6.43
CA ILE A 61 -4.12 -3.02 7.79
C ILE A 61 -2.63 -3.42 7.82
N ALA A 62 -1.96 -3.50 6.66
CA ALA A 62 -0.57 -3.94 6.58
C ALA A 62 0.44 -2.88 7.07
N GLY A 63 0.02 -1.62 7.32
CA GLY A 63 0.88 -0.55 7.80
C GLY A 63 0.36 0.10 9.08
N SER A 64 1.28 0.76 9.79
CA SER A 64 0.96 1.68 10.92
C SER A 64 -0.02 1.16 11.96
N ILE A 65 0.13 -0.11 12.38
CA ILE A 65 -0.66 -0.71 13.46
C ILE A 65 0.13 -0.82 14.77
N GLY A 66 -0.60 -1.00 15.88
CA GLY A 66 -0.01 -1.16 17.21
C GLY A 66 0.69 0.11 17.68
N ASN A 67 1.99 0.04 17.96
CA ASN A 67 2.79 1.17 18.46
C ASN A 67 3.30 2.11 17.35
N GLU A 68 3.12 1.78 16.06
CA GLU A 68 3.61 2.59 14.95
C GLU A 68 2.99 3.98 14.87
N PRO A 69 1.66 4.17 15.00
CA PRO A 69 1.06 5.50 15.00
C PRO A 69 1.63 6.41 16.08
N GLN A 70 1.90 5.87 17.26
CA GLN A 70 2.50 6.61 18.36
C GLN A 70 3.94 7.02 18.04
N ARG A 71 4.74 6.12 17.46
CA ARG A 71 6.10 6.41 17.02
C ARG A 71 6.13 7.48 15.93
N MET A 72 5.22 7.42 14.96
CA MET A 72 5.07 8.44 13.92
C MET A 72 4.73 9.81 14.52
N ALA A 73 3.84 9.85 15.51
CA ALA A 73 3.47 11.10 16.21
C ALA A 73 4.69 11.72 16.91
N TYR A 74 5.52 10.93 17.59
CA TYR A 74 6.75 11.43 18.20
C TYR A 74 7.73 11.99 17.17
N TYR A 75 7.93 11.32 16.05
CA TYR A 75 8.78 11.84 14.98
C TYR A 75 8.27 13.19 14.45
N MET A 76 6.97 13.33 14.24
CA MET A 76 6.40 14.59 13.76
C MET A 76 6.52 15.71 14.79
N ILE A 77 6.37 15.41 16.08
CA ILE A 77 6.58 16.39 17.16
C ILE A 77 8.03 16.86 17.20
N ASP A 78 8.99 15.96 17.06
CA ASP A 78 10.41 16.31 17.07
C ASP A 78 10.80 17.11 15.82
N GLU A 79 10.29 16.78 14.63
CA GLU A 79 10.45 17.58 13.41
C GLU A 79 9.87 18.99 13.59
N MET A 80 8.69 19.11 14.15
CA MET A 80 8.07 20.41 14.42
C MET A 80 8.92 21.26 15.39
N LYS A 81 9.46 20.66 16.46
CA LYS A 81 10.37 21.35 17.38
C LYS A 81 11.64 21.84 16.67
N SER A 82 12.25 20.99 15.83
CA SER A 82 13.42 21.36 15.04
C SER A 82 13.10 22.52 14.10
N PHE A 83 11.98 22.46 13.40
CA PHE A 83 11.53 23.54 12.52
C PHE A 83 11.32 24.86 13.26
N LEU A 84 10.61 24.84 14.38
CA LEU A 84 10.34 26.04 15.20
C LEU A 84 11.60 26.66 15.81
N SER A 85 12.63 25.84 16.08
CA SER A 85 13.92 26.30 16.58
C SER A 85 14.95 26.65 15.47
N SER A 86 14.51 26.65 14.22
CA SER A 86 15.40 26.84 13.03
C SER A 86 16.57 25.87 13.01
N SER A 87 16.40 24.69 13.60
CA SER A 87 17.37 23.59 13.54
C SER A 87 17.11 22.72 12.32
N PRO A 88 18.11 22.01 11.78
CA PRO A 88 17.91 21.09 10.67
C PRO A 88 16.83 20.03 10.99
N THR A 89 15.89 19.86 10.09
CA THR A 89 14.91 18.79 10.15
C THR A 89 15.50 17.48 9.60
N ARG A 90 15.06 16.34 10.12
CA ARG A 90 15.59 15.03 9.75
C ARG A 90 14.88 14.43 8.53
N PHE A 91 13.61 14.75 8.36
CA PHE A 91 12.72 14.13 7.35
C PHE A 91 12.15 15.17 6.37
N GLU A 92 12.88 16.27 6.16
CA GLU A 92 12.47 17.29 5.20
C GLU A 92 12.37 16.71 3.78
N VAL A 93 11.24 16.94 3.13
CA VAL A 93 11.04 16.58 1.74
C VAL A 93 11.46 17.75 0.85
N THR A 94 12.64 17.64 0.25
CA THR A 94 13.14 18.62 -0.72
C THR A 94 12.48 18.44 -2.08
N LEU A 95 12.52 19.46 -2.94
CA LEU A 95 12.04 19.36 -4.33
C LEU A 95 12.72 18.22 -5.08
N GLU A 96 14.03 18.06 -4.91
CA GLU A 96 14.78 16.95 -5.52
C GLU A 96 14.35 15.56 -5.01
N ALA A 97 14.04 15.45 -3.70
CA ALA A 97 13.51 14.22 -3.14
C ALA A 97 12.11 13.92 -3.68
N LEU A 98 11.26 14.95 -3.84
CA LEU A 98 9.90 14.81 -4.34
C LEU A 98 9.87 14.25 -5.78
N GLU A 99 10.79 14.70 -6.65
CA GLU A 99 10.90 14.19 -8.04
C GLU A 99 11.23 12.68 -8.08
N ARG A 100 11.90 12.15 -7.05
CA ARG A 100 12.25 10.71 -6.94
C ARG A 100 11.19 9.87 -6.23
N MET A 101 10.23 10.51 -5.56
CA MET A 101 9.16 9.84 -4.80
C MET A 101 7.88 9.61 -5.62
N ALA A 102 7.81 10.17 -6.83
CA ALA A 102 6.65 10.09 -7.72
C ALA A 102 6.53 8.77 -8.49
#